data_433fc1194d52a03c02d6b51aefbfac5c
#
_entry.id   433fc1194d52a03c02d6b51aefbfac5c
#
_cell.length_a   1.000
_cell.length_b   1.000
_cell.length_c   1.000
_cell.angle_alpha   90.00
_cell.angle_beta   90.00
_cell.angle_gamma   90.00
#
_symmetry.space_group_name_H-M   'P 1'
#
loop_
_entity.id
_entity.type
_entity.pdbx_description
1 polymer ?
#
loop_
_entity_poly.entity_id
_entity_poly.type
_entity_poly.pdbx_seq_one_letter_code
_entity_poly.pdbx_strand_id
1 'polypeptide(L)' 'MFHAIGETSGEIWKLIKEEELVTLSALVRKTKRPQSMVYMGIGWLAREDKLVFTQTKRGVSLSLKK' A
#
# COMPACT_ATOMS: atom_id res chain seq x y z
N MET A 1 -9.87 15.33 -2.90
CA MET A 1 -9.76 14.07 -2.13
C MET A 1 -9.52 12.87 -3.02
N PHE A 2 -10.29 12.69 -4.09
CA PHE A 2 -10.08 11.54 -4.97
C PHE A 2 -8.71 11.55 -5.66
N HIS A 3 -8.23 12.73 -6.03
CA HIS A 3 -6.89 12.86 -6.63
C HIS A 3 -5.82 12.41 -5.65
N ALA A 4 -5.94 12.79 -4.37
CA ALA A 4 -4.96 12.41 -3.36
C ALA A 4 -4.93 10.90 -3.14
N ILE A 5 -6.11 10.26 -3.16
CA ILE A 5 -6.20 8.81 -3.03
C ILE A 5 -5.55 8.12 -4.23
N GLY A 6 -5.82 8.61 -5.44
CA GLY A 6 -5.23 8.07 -6.66
C GLY A 6 -3.71 8.21 -6.68
N GLU A 7 -3.20 9.37 -6.31
CA GLU A 7 -1.76 9.61 -6.22
C GLU A 7 -1.13 8.71 -5.17
N THR A 8 -1.77 8.60 -4.00
CA THR A 8 -1.26 7.77 -2.92
C THR A 8 -1.23 6.31 -3.32
N SER A 9 -2.29 5.82 -3.96
CA SER A 9 -2.33 4.42 -4.41
C SER A 9 -1.25 4.16 -5.47
N GLY A 10 -0.99 5.12 -6.35
CA GLY A 10 0.08 5.00 -7.34
C GLY A 10 1.45 4.90 -6.70
N GLU A 11 1.71 5.73 -5.67
CA GLU A 11 2.97 5.67 -4.93
C GLU A 11 3.13 4.33 -4.21
N ILE A 12 2.06 3.86 -3.57
CA ILE A 12 2.06 2.58 -2.88
C ILE A 12 2.35 1.44 -3.85
N TRP A 13 1.68 1.43 -4.99
CA TRP A 13 1.88 0.42 -6.01
C TRP A 13 3.33 0.39 -6.50
N LYS A 14 3.88 1.56 -6.74
CA LYS A 14 5.27 1.68 -7.19
C LYS A 14 6.26 1.15 -6.13
N LEU A 15 6.04 1.50 -4.85
CA LEU A 15 6.88 1.03 -3.76
C LEU A 15 6.82 -0.49 -3.63
N ILE A 16 5.62 -1.07 -3.71
CA ILE A 16 5.48 -2.51 -3.61
C ILE A 16 6.13 -3.20 -4.80
N LYS A 17 6.02 -2.62 -5.99
CA LYS A 17 6.65 -3.15 -7.18
C LYS A 17 8.17 -3.17 -7.05
N GLU A 18 8.76 -2.11 -6.52
CA GLU A 18 10.20 -2.00 -6.34
C GLU A 18 10.72 -2.89 -5.23
N GLU A 19 10.02 -2.95 -4.10
CA GLU A 19 10.45 -3.69 -2.92
C GLU A 19 10.00 -5.15 -2.93
N GLU A 20 9.05 -5.50 -3.79
CA GLU A 20 8.41 -6.80 -3.90
C GLU A 20 7.52 -7.16 -2.71
N LEU A 21 7.95 -6.87 -1.49
CA LEU A 21 7.20 -7.12 -0.26
C LEU A 21 7.41 -5.96 0.70
N VAL A 22 6.33 -5.33 1.14
CA VAL A 22 6.40 -4.14 1.99
C VAL A 22 5.41 -4.28 3.14
N THR A 23 5.84 -3.90 4.35
CA THR A 23 4.94 -3.87 5.51
C THR A 23 4.11 -2.60 5.49
N LEU A 24 2.95 -2.63 6.19
CA LEU A 24 2.11 -1.44 6.33
C LEU A 24 2.87 -0.27 6.96
N SER A 25 3.63 -0.54 8.01
CA SER A 25 4.37 0.52 8.69
C SER A 25 5.44 1.12 7.78
N ALA A 26 6.07 0.30 6.94
CA ALA A 26 7.04 0.81 5.96
C ALA A 26 6.37 1.70 4.94
N LEU A 27 5.17 1.35 4.48
CA LEU A 27 4.43 2.18 3.54
C LEU A 27 4.08 3.54 4.12
N VAL A 28 3.62 3.57 5.36
CA VAL A 28 3.31 4.83 6.04
C VAL A 28 4.56 5.71 6.14
N ARG A 29 5.67 5.12 6.53
CA ARG A 29 6.92 5.85 6.69
C ARG A 29 7.49 6.34 5.35
N LYS A 30 7.49 5.49 4.33
CA LYS A 30 8.11 5.81 3.04
C LYS A 30 7.30 6.80 2.21
N THR A 31 5.98 6.73 2.29
CA THR A 31 5.14 7.66 1.54
C THR A 31 5.08 9.04 2.19
N LYS A 32 5.40 9.13 3.49
CA LYS A 32 5.33 10.39 4.26
C LYS A 32 3.94 11.00 4.24
N ARG A 33 2.92 10.19 4.02
CA ARG A 33 1.53 10.62 4.03
C ARG A 33 0.85 10.18 5.32
N PRO A 34 -0.23 10.85 5.71
CA PRO A 34 -0.99 10.41 6.89
C PRO A 34 -1.41 8.95 6.78
N GLN A 35 -1.38 8.25 7.91
CA GLN A 35 -1.74 6.83 7.96
C GLN A 35 -3.11 6.55 7.35
N SER A 36 -4.08 7.43 7.61
CA SER A 36 -5.43 7.29 7.06
C SER A 36 -5.41 7.32 5.52
N MET A 37 -4.60 8.19 4.95
CA MET A 37 -4.49 8.31 3.50
C MET A 37 -3.84 7.07 2.89
N VAL A 38 -2.81 6.54 3.55
CA VAL A 38 -2.14 5.32 3.11
C VAL A 38 -3.12 4.15 3.13
N TYR A 39 -3.92 4.03 4.19
CA TYR A 39 -4.92 2.97 4.30
C TYR A 39 -6.00 3.09 3.22
N MET A 40 -6.42 4.31 2.89
CA MET A 40 -7.37 4.52 1.80
C MET A 40 -6.78 4.11 0.46
N GLY A 41 -5.52 4.43 0.21
CA GLY A 41 -4.83 4.01 -1.01
C GLY A 41 -4.71 2.50 -1.12
N ILE A 42 -4.40 1.85 0.00
CA ILE A 42 -4.32 0.38 0.05
C ILE A 42 -5.70 -0.22 -0.24
N GLY A 43 -6.75 0.33 0.36
CA GLY A 43 -8.11 -0.12 0.12
C GLY A 43 -8.51 0.02 -1.35
N TRP A 44 -8.10 1.11 -1.97
CA TRP A 44 -8.33 1.33 -3.40
C TRP A 44 -7.68 0.25 -4.25
N LEU A 45 -6.39 -0.05 -3.99
CA LEU A 45 -5.67 -1.09 -4.71
C LEU A 45 -6.24 -2.49 -4.43
N ALA A 46 -6.67 -2.73 -3.20
CA ALA A 46 -7.30 -4.00 -2.83
C ALA A 46 -8.61 -4.21 -3.59
N ARG A 47 -9.39 -3.14 -3.74
CA ARG A 47 -10.63 -3.18 -4.50
C ARG A 47 -10.37 -3.53 -5.96
N GLU A 48 -9.24 -3.05 -6.51
CA GLU A 48 -8.83 -3.36 -7.88
C GLU A 48 -8.19 -4.75 -8.00
N ASP A 49 -8.13 -5.48 -6.91
CA ASP A 49 -7.56 -6.83 -6.86
C ASP A 49 -6.09 -6.88 -7.30
N LYS A 50 -5.34 -5.86 -6.90
CA LYS A 50 -3.93 -5.72 -7.27
C LYS A 50 -2.96 -6.10 -6.16
N LEU A 51 -3.47 -6.37 -4.95
CA LEU A 51 -2.64 -6.63 -3.79
C LEU A 51 -2.87 -7.99 -3.19
N VAL A 52 -1.81 -8.55 -2.64
CA VAL A 52 -1.87 -9.74 -1.80
C VAL A 52 -1.45 -9.33 -0.39
N PHE A 53 -2.27 -9.67 0.59
CA PHE A 53 -1.97 -9.40 2.00
C PHE A 53 -1.48 -10.67 2.67
N THR A 54 -0.35 -10.56 3.36
CA THR A 54 0.22 -11.67 4.10
C THR A 54 0.38 -11.27 5.55
N GLN A 55 -0.28 -11.98 6.45
CA GLN A 55 -0.13 -11.71 7.87
C GLN A 55 1.07 -12.47 8.41
N THR A 56 1.94 -11.75 9.12
CA THR A 56 3.14 -12.31 9.74
C THR A 56 3.13 -11.96 11.23
N LYS A 57 4.08 -12.51 11.96
CA LYS A 57 4.23 -12.17 13.38
C LYS A 57 4.54 -10.69 13.60
N ARG A 58 5.10 -10.03 12.61
CA ARG A 58 5.46 -8.60 12.67
C ARG A 58 4.35 -7.68 12.18
N GLY A 59 3.25 -8.22 11.68
CA GLY A 59 2.15 -7.44 11.16
C GLY A 59 1.74 -7.90 9.77
N VAL A 60 1.22 -6.96 8.99
CA VAL A 60 0.73 -7.26 7.65
C VAL A 60 1.74 -6.79 6.61
N SER A 61 2.06 -7.66 5.68
CA SER A 61 2.90 -7.34 4.53
C SER A 61 2.05 -7.36 3.26
N LEU A 62 2.45 -6.55 2.29
CA LEU A 62 1.74 -6.41 1.03
C LEU A 62 2.67 -6.72 -0.13
N SER A 63 2.14 -7.42 -1.14
CA SER A 63 2.83 -7.65 -2.39
C SER A 63 1.84 -7.47 -3.54
N LEU A 64 2.35 -7.34 -4.75
CA LEU A 64 1.49 -7.22 -5.92
C LEU A 64 0.96 -8.59 -6.32
N LYS A 65 -0.31 -8.62 -6.68
CA LYS A 65 -0.91 -9.83 -7.24
C LYS A 65 -0.40 -10.01 -8.66
N LYS A 66 0.07 -11.20 -8.94
CA LYS A 66 0.56 -11.55 -10.28
C LYS A 66 -0.52 -12.16 -11.14
#